data_686f8cd0181f4ca048d288ea75197c32
#
_entry.id   686f8cd0181f4ca048d288ea75197c32
#
_cell.length_a   1.000
_cell.length_b   1.000
_cell.length_c   1.000
_cell.angle_alpha   90.00
_cell.angle_beta   90.00
_cell.angle_gamma   90.00
#
_symmetry.space_group_name_H-M   'P 1'
#
loop_
_entity.id
_entity.type
_entity.pdbx_description
1 polymer ?
#
loop_
_entity_poly.entity_id
_entity_poly.type
_entity_poly.pdbx_seq_one_letter_code
_entity_poly.pdbx_strand_id
1 'polypeptide(L)'
;RRSSDLLFKTNLEKSLFSSPAACCKSIEARLKKLYKKYTVDDISDIRLLEELHTALGQVTPENFTRYQKLLELLRSDSYGWNPKDPGDRVVIFTERIETMNYLAEHLRTDLGLKSSAIQEISGGMSDAEQQRIVEDFGRTESPIRILVASDVASEGLNLHYLSHRLIHFDIPWSLMVFQQRNGRIDRYGQQKRPDIRY
;
A
#
# COMPACT_ATOMS: atom_id res chain seq x y z
N ARG A 1 12.12 -28.73 2.84
CA ARG A 1 10.95 -28.60 1.96
C ARG A 1 9.73 -28.10 2.74
N ARG A 2 9.25 -28.80 3.78
CA ARG A 2 8.06 -28.40 4.57
C ARG A 2 8.14 -26.97 5.14
N SER A 3 9.28 -26.53 5.66
CA SER A 3 9.44 -25.19 6.23
C SER A 3 9.37 -24.07 5.16
N SER A 4 10.00 -24.28 3.99
CA SER A 4 9.95 -23.32 2.88
C SER A 4 8.55 -23.20 2.27
N ASP A 5 7.80 -24.31 2.25
CA ASP A 5 6.44 -24.34 1.70
C ASP A 5 5.45 -23.64 2.66
N LEU A 6 5.60 -23.83 3.98
CA LEU A 6 4.82 -23.13 4.99
C LEU A 6 5.08 -21.61 4.93
N LEU A 7 6.34 -21.21 4.82
CA LEU A 7 6.72 -19.80 4.70
C LEU A 7 6.14 -19.19 3.41
N PHE A 8 6.19 -19.93 2.30
CA PHE A 8 5.58 -19.47 1.04
C PHE A 8 4.06 -19.32 1.18
N LYS A 9 3.37 -20.31 1.77
CA LYS A 9 1.93 -20.26 2.01
C LYS A 9 1.55 -19.00 2.78
N THR A 10 2.19 -18.75 3.92
CA THR A 10 1.94 -17.55 4.73
C THR A 10 2.20 -16.26 3.95
N ASN A 11 3.29 -16.22 3.16
CA ASN A 11 3.58 -15.05 2.33
C ASN A 11 2.55 -14.84 1.22
N LEU A 12 2.06 -15.93 0.60
CA LEU A 12 1.02 -15.90 -0.43
C LEU A 12 -0.30 -15.37 0.15
N GLU A 13 -0.71 -15.88 1.33
CA GLU A 13 -1.90 -15.42 2.04
C GLU A 13 -1.82 -13.92 2.35
N LYS A 14 -0.71 -13.47 2.92
CA LYS A 14 -0.49 -12.02 3.18
C LYS A 14 -0.56 -11.17 1.92
N SER A 15 0.03 -11.67 0.82
CA SER A 15 -0.01 -10.96 -0.46
C SER A 15 -1.42 -10.88 -1.03
N LEU A 16 -2.21 -11.96 -0.93
CA LEU A 16 -3.60 -12.00 -1.38
C LEU A 16 -4.47 -11.02 -0.59
N PHE A 17 -4.25 -10.92 0.73
CA PHE A 17 -4.95 -9.95 1.57
C PHE A 17 -4.50 -8.50 1.35
N SER A 18 -3.39 -8.26 0.68
CA SER A 18 -2.96 -6.91 0.31
C SER A 18 -3.55 -6.48 -1.04
N SER A 19 -3.14 -7.13 -2.13
CA SER A 19 -3.70 -6.84 -3.46
C SER A 19 -3.47 -7.98 -4.46
N PRO A 20 -4.24 -8.02 -5.58
CA PRO A 20 -3.95 -8.90 -6.71
C PRO A 20 -2.52 -8.75 -7.23
N ALA A 21 -2.03 -7.52 -7.37
CA ALA A 21 -0.68 -7.24 -7.84
C ALA A 21 0.41 -7.85 -6.93
N ALA A 22 0.27 -7.71 -5.60
CA ALA A 22 1.18 -8.32 -4.64
C ALA A 22 1.13 -9.85 -4.67
N CYS A 23 -0.07 -10.42 -4.85
CA CYS A 23 -0.22 -11.87 -4.96
C CYS A 23 0.40 -12.42 -6.24
N CYS A 24 0.17 -11.81 -7.40
CA CYS A 24 0.80 -12.14 -8.67
C CYS A 24 2.32 -12.17 -8.54
N LYS A 25 2.90 -11.13 -7.93
CA LYS A 25 4.36 -11.06 -7.74
C LYS A 25 4.90 -12.18 -6.88
N SER A 26 4.18 -12.56 -5.82
CA SER A 26 4.55 -13.69 -4.95
C SER A 26 4.49 -15.02 -5.70
N ILE A 27 3.48 -15.22 -6.56
CA ILE A 27 3.32 -16.39 -7.42
C ILE A 27 4.46 -16.48 -8.44
N GLU A 28 4.73 -15.38 -9.18
CA GLU A 28 5.81 -15.30 -10.16
C GLU A 28 7.17 -15.69 -9.55
N ALA A 29 7.47 -15.15 -8.36
CA ALA A 29 8.70 -15.45 -7.65
C ALA A 29 8.79 -16.95 -7.26
N ARG A 30 7.66 -17.60 -6.93
CA ARG A 30 7.59 -19.02 -6.63
C ARG A 30 7.75 -19.87 -7.89
N LEU A 31 7.00 -19.58 -8.95
CA LEU A 31 7.07 -20.26 -10.22
C LEU A 31 8.48 -20.21 -10.80
N LYS A 32 9.15 -19.05 -10.76
CA LYS A 32 10.55 -18.92 -11.19
C LYS A 32 11.50 -19.85 -10.47
N LYS A 33 11.25 -20.13 -9.18
CA LYS A 33 12.04 -21.10 -8.39
C LYS A 33 11.72 -22.55 -8.79
N LEU A 34 10.43 -22.87 -8.94
CA LEU A 34 9.97 -24.21 -9.31
C LEU A 34 10.45 -24.60 -10.71
N TYR A 35 10.36 -23.72 -11.71
CA TYR A 35 10.84 -24.00 -13.06
C TYR A 35 12.35 -24.23 -13.17
N LYS A 36 13.14 -23.70 -12.23
CA LYS A 36 14.58 -23.97 -12.22
C LYS A 36 14.95 -25.38 -11.71
N LYS A 37 14.13 -25.94 -10.82
CA LYS A 37 14.37 -27.21 -10.14
C LYS A 37 13.04 -27.85 -9.77
N TYR A 38 12.28 -28.35 -10.73
CA TYR A 38 11.02 -29.02 -10.44
C TYR A 38 11.18 -30.54 -10.41
N THR A 39 10.34 -31.19 -9.63
CA THR A 39 10.13 -32.63 -9.58
C THR A 39 8.71 -32.95 -10.04
N VAL A 40 8.42 -34.23 -10.26
CA VAL A 40 7.07 -34.68 -10.62
C VAL A 40 6.03 -34.23 -9.59
N ASP A 41 6.39 -34.17 -8.32
CA ASP A 41 5.53 -33.71 -7.23
C ASP A 41 5.18 -32.22 -7.32
N ASP A 42 6.00 -31.41 -8.02
CA ASP A 42 5.79 -29.96 -8.15
C ASP A 42 4.83 -29.59 -9.29
N ILE A 43 4.47 -30.53 -10.18
CA ILE A 43 3.63 -30.27 -11.37
C ILE A 43 2.25 -29.77 -10.98
N SER A 44 1.63 -30.37 -9.97
CA SER A 44 0.32 -29.95 -9.48
C SER A 44 0.36 -28.53 -8.87
N ASP A 45 1.42 -28.23 -8.11
CA ASP A 45 1.59 -26.91 -7.49
C ASP A 45 1.80 -25.83 -8.57
N ILE A 46 2.62 -26.12 -9.59
CA ILE A 46 2.84 -25.21 -10.72
C ILE A 46 1.53 -24.88 -11.41
N ARG A 47 0.72 -25.90 -11.77
CA ARG A 47 -0.56 -25.69 -12.43
C ARG A 47 -1.51 -24.83 -11.61
N LEU A 48 -1.65 -25.13 -10.30
CA LEU A 48 -2.54 -24.36 -9.42
C LEU A 48 -2.07 -22.91 -9.27
N LEU A 49 -0.75 -22.66 -9.21
CA LEU A 49 -0.21 -21.32 -9.15
C LEU A 49 -0.43 -20.55 -10.45
N GLU A 50 -0.32 -21.18 -11.61
CA GLU A 50 -0.62 -20.57 -12.91
C GLU A 50 -2.11 -20.25 -13.06
N GLU A 51 -2.99 -21.15 -12.65
CA GLU A 51 -4.43 -20.94 -12.61
C GLU A 51 -4.78 -19.75 -11.71
N LEU A 52 -4.21 -19.69 -10.51
CA LEU A 52 -4.40 -18.56 -9.58
C LEU A 52 -3.87 -17.25 -10.17
N HIS A 53 -2.68 -17.28 -10.78
CA HIS A 53 -2.09 -16.09 -11.42
C HIS A 53 -3.00 -15.56 -12.54
N THR A 54 -3.53 -16.47 -13.36
CA THR A 54 -4.47 -16.12 -14.44
C THR A 54 -5.75 -15.51 -13.88
N ALA A 55 -6.33 -16.09 -12.83
CA ALA A 55 -7.53 -15.58 -12.18
C ALA A 55 -7.30 -14.17 -11.58
N LEU A 56 -6.15 -13.94 -10.94
CA LEU A 56 -5.79 -12.64 -10.39
C LEU A 56 -5.59 -11.58 -11.48
N GLY A 57 -5.10 -11.98 -12.67
CA GLY A 57 -4.98 -11.11 -13.83
C GLY A 57 -6.31 -10.59 -14.38
N GLN A 58 -7.45 -11.21 -14.01
CA GLN A 58 -8.79 -10.71 -14.33
C GLN A 58 -9.30 -9.64 -13.34
N VAL A 59 -8.56 -9.40 -12.27
CA VAL A 59 -8.92 -8.37 -11.29
C VAL A 59 -8.37 -7.04 -11.76
N THR A 60 -9.28 -6.19 -12.23
CA THR A 60 -9.00 -4.83 -12.70
C THR A 60 -9.32 -3.81 -11.59
N PRO A 61 -8.93 -2.54 -11.73
CA PRO A 61 -9.32 -1.51 -10.77
C PRO A 61 -10.84 -1.44 -10.56
N GLU A 62 -11.65 -1.65 -11.62
CA GLU A 62 -13.10 -1.54 -11.59
C GLU A 62 -13.77 -2.65 -10.78
N ASN A 63 -13.16 -3.84 -10.72
CA ASN A 63 -13.70 -4.98 -9.99
C ASN A 63 -12.94 -5.33 -8.70
N PHE A 64 -11.87 -4.58 -8.38
CA PHE A 64 -11.16 -4.71 -7.11
C PHE A 64 -11.92 -3.98 -6.00
N THR A 65 -12.81 -4.66 -5.31
CA THR A 65 -13.75 -4.09 -4.33
C THR A 65 -13.08 -3.20 -3.29
N ARG A 66 -11.92 -3.59 -2.73
CA ARG A 66 -11.21 -2.78 -1.75
C ARG A 66 -10.72 -1.47 -2.34
N TYR A 67 -10.19 -1.50 -3.56
CA TYR A 67 -9.77 -0.30 -4.27
C TYR A 67 -10.96 0.62 -4.57
N GLN A 68 -12.08 0.05 -5.01
CA GLN A 68 -13.30 0.81 -5.24
C GLN A 68 -13.83 1.46 -3.96
N LYS A 69 -13.74 0.77 -2.81
CA LYS A 69 -14.10 1.34 -1.51
C LYS A 69 -13.17 2.48 -1.09
N LEU A 70 -11.88 2.39 -1.41
CA LEU A 70 -10.95 3.50 -1.21
C LEU A 70 -11.33 4.72 -2.05
N LEU A 71 -11.64 4.52 -3.33
CA LEU A 71 -12.09 5.62 -4.21
C LEU A 71 -13.39 6.25 -3.74
N GLU A 72 -14.37 5.41 -3.36
CA GLU A 72 -15.64 5.86 -2.80
C GLU A 72 -15.43 6.72 -1.54
N LEU A 73 -14.56 6.27 -0.64
CA LEU A 73 -14.20 7.02 0.56
C LEU A 73 -13.57 8.37 0.20
N LEU A 74 -12.54 8.38 -0.63
CA LEU A 74 -11.80 9.60 -1.00
C LEU A 74 -12.67 10.63 -1.73
N ARG A 75 -13.73 10.19 -2.43
CA ARG A 75 -14.69 11.03 -3.15
C ARG A 75 -15.89 11.44 -2.30
N SER A 76 -16.08 10.84 -1.13
CA SER A 76 -17.29 11.06 -0.35
C SER A 76 -17.27 12.39 0.39
N ASP A 77 -18.40 13.11 0.36
CA ASP A 77 -18.61 14.33 1.13
C ASP A 77 -18.51 14.09 2.64
N SER A 78 -18.91 12.89 3.09
CA SER A 78 -18.85 12.51 4.50
C SER A 78 -17.41 12.34 5.02
N TYR A 79 -16.47 11.94 4.17
CA TYR A 79 -15.05 11.92 4.49
C TYR A 79 -14.46 13.35 4.39
N GLY A 80 -14.99 14.17 3.48
CA GLY A 80 -14.71 15.59 3.36
C GLY A 80 -13.26 15.91 2.99
N TRP A 81 -12.51 14.97 2.39
CA TRP A 81 -11.18 15.26 1.89
C TRP A 81 -11.23 16.19 0.68
N ASN A 82 -10.44 17.26 0.72
CA ASN A 82 -10.38 18.23 -0.35
C ASN A 82 -8.96 18.30 -0.96
N PRO A 83 -8.71 17.69 -2.13
CA PRO A 83 -7.40 17.72 -2.78
C PRO A 83 -6.96 19.11 -3.27
N LYS A 84 -7.87 20.10 -3.29
CA LYS A 84 -7.55 21.50 -3.63
C LYS A 84 -7.00 22.26 -2.42
N ASP A 85 -7.25 21.79 -1.20
CA ASP A 85 -6.69 22.37 0.02
C ASP A 85 -5.26 21.84 0.26
N PRO A 86 -4.23 22.70 0.23
CA PRO A 86 -2.86 22.29 0.53
C PRO A 86 -2.67 21.72 1.94
N GLY A 87 -3.53 22.09 2.87
CA GLY A 87 -3.49 21.63 4.26
C GLY A 87 -4.33 20.38 4.55
N ASP A 88 -4.99 19.77 3.53
CA ASP A 88 -5.79 18.57 3.71
C ASP A 88 -5.15 17.39 2.93
N ARG A 89 -4.29 16.66 3.60
CA ARG A 89 -3.51 15.56 3.02
C ARG A 89 -3.89 14.22 3.61
N VAL A 90 -3.70 13.17 2.83
CA VAL A 90 -4.02 11.79 3.21
C VAL A 90 -2.76 10.93 3.17
N VAL A 91 -2.57 10.13 4.20
CA VAL A 91 -1.58 9.05 4.22
C VAL A 91 -2.29 7.73 4.04
N ILE A 92 -1.83 6.91 3.10
CA ILE A 92 -2.35 5.57 2.86
C ILE A 92 -1.22 4.57 3.13
N PHE A 93 -1.42 3.69 4.11
CA PHE A 93 -0.48 2.64 4.42
C PHE A 93 -0.88 1.31 3.80
N THR A 94 0.12 0.59 3.30
CA THR A 94 0.01 -0.81 2.84
C THR A 94 1.23 -1.62 3.23
N GLU A 95 1.08 -2.93 3.39
CA GLU A 95 2.18 -3.83 3.77
C GLU A 95 3.12 -4.13 2.59
N ARG A 96 2.63 -4.03 1.34
CA ARG A 96 3.34 -4.49 0.14
C ARG A 96 3.70 -3.35 -0.81
N ILE A 97 4.94 -3.38 -1.30
CA ILE A 97 5.43 -2.39 -2.29
C ILE A 97 4.63 -2.48 -3.59
N GLU A 98 4.26 -3.69 -4.03
CA GLU A 98 3.44 -3.88 -5.23
C GLU A 98 2.05 -3.25 -5.08
N THR A 99 1.46 -3.34 -3.89
CA THR A 99 0.19 -2.67 -3.59
C THR A 99 0.36 -1.16 -3.55
N MET A 100 1.45 -0.66 -2.96
CA MET A 100 1.78 0.77 -2.94
C MET A 100 1.88 1.34 -4.37
N ASN A 101 2.65 0.68 -5.24
CA ASN A 101 2.80 1.08 -6.65
C ASN A 101 1.46 1.04 -7.39
N TYR A 102 0.68 -0.03 -7.20
CA TYR A 102 -0.66 -0.17 -7.77
C TYR A 102 -1.57 0.99 -7.36
N LEU A 103 -1.61 1.33 -6.07
CA LEU A 103 -2.43 2.42 -5.56
C LEU A 103 -1.98 3.77 -6.14
N ALA A 104 -0.68 4.04 -6.15
CA ALA A 104 -0.16 5.31 -6.66
C ALA A 104 -0.45 5.49 -8.15
N GLU A 105 -0.33 4.44 -8.95
CA GLU A 105 -0.62 4.46 -10.39
C GLU A 105 -2.10 4.76 -10.65
N HIS A 106 -3.00 3.94 -10.09
CA HIS A 106 -4.42 4.04 -10.38
C HIS A 106 -5.09 5.26 -9.74
N LEU A 107 -4.72 5.64 -8.52
CA LEU A 107 -5.27 6.84 -7.87
C LEU A 107 -4.98 8.13 -8.65
N ARG A 108 -3.83 8.23 -9.33
CA ARG A 108 -3.53 9.40 -10.18
C ARG A 108 -4.58 9.58 -11.27
N THR A 109 -4.90 8.50 -11.97
CA THR A 109 -5.87 8.48 -13.06
C THR A 109 -7.29 8.67 -12.54
N ASP A 110 -7.68 7.86 -11.57
CA ASP A 110 -9.06 7.78 -11.11
C ASP A 110 -9.53 9.00 -10.33
N LEU A 111 -8.62 9.70 -9.64
CA LEU A 111 -8.91 10.96 -8.94
C LEU A 111 -8.65 12.19 -9.82
N GLY A 112 -8.15 12.03 -11.05
CA GLY A 112 -7.81 13.14 -11.94
C GLY A 112 -6.70 14.05 -11.37
N LEU A 113 -5.80 13.50 -10.58
CA LEU A 113 -4.72 14.24 -9.94
C LEU A 113 -3.47 14.30 -10.82
N LYS A 114 -2.71 15.39 -10.69
CA LYS A 114 -1.39 15.47 -11.32
C LYS A 114 -0.46 14.39 -10.74
N SER A 115 0.48 13.91 -11.53
CA SER A 115 1.47 12.90 -11.08
C SER A 115 2.23 13.33 -9.82
N SER A 116 2.52 14.63 -9.69
CA SER A 116 3.18 15.21 -8.51
C SER A 116 2.32 15.25 -7.25
N ALA A 117 1.01 15.03 -7.36
CA ALA A 117 0.09 15.07 -6.21
C ALA A 117 0.06 13.77 -5.40
N ILE A 118 0.60 12.69 -5.94
CA ILE A 118 0.71 11.40 -5.24
C ILE A 118 2.18 11.01 -5.20
N GLN A 119 2.67 10.78 -3.99
CA GLN A 119 4.04 10.34 -3.73
C GLN A 119 4.04 8.98 -3.06
N GLU A 120 5.06 8.20 -3.36
CA GLU A 120 5.31 6.88 -2.79
C GLU A 120 6.48 6.96 -1.84
N ILE A 121 6.43 6.19 -0.75
CA ILE A 121 7.56 6.05 0.16
C ILE A 121 7.70 4.59 0.60
N SER A 122 8.88 4.01 0.37
CA SER A 122 9.17 2.62 0.68
C SER A 122 10.54 2.45 1.34
N GLY A 123 10.73 1.35 2.05
CA GLY A 123 12.00 1.01 2.69
C GLY A 123 13.15 0.70 1.72
N GLY A 124 12.87 0.59 0.41
CA GLY A 124 13.90 0.46 -0.61
C GLY A 124 14.54 1.78 -1.02
N MET A 125 13.98 2.91 -0.60
CA MET A 125 14.54 4.24 -0.83
C MET A 125 15.64 4.55 0.20
N SER A 126 16.59 5.41 -0.18
CA SER A 126 17.57 5.91 0.78
C SER A 126 16.93 6.80 1.84
N ASP A 127 17.53 6.87 3.02
CA ASP A 127 17.04 7.73 4.12
C ASP A 127 16.90 9.19 3.69
N ALA A 128 17.83 9.67 2.85
CA ALA A 128 17.79 11.04 2.32
C ALA A 128 16.59 11.29 1.39
N GLU A 129 16.23 10.31 0.56
CA GLU A 129 15.04 10.40 -0.29
C GLU A 129 13.76 10.36 0.52
N GLN A 130 13.68 9.45 1.50
CA GLN A 130 12.53 9.37 2.41
C GLN A 130 12.36 10.69 3.18
N GLN A 131 13.44 11.23 3.74
CA GLN A 131 13.43 12.48 4.47
C GLN A 131 12.96 13.64 3.60
N ARG A 132 13.43 13.74 2.35
CA ARG A 132 13.00 14.76 1.40
C ARG A 132 11.52 14.68 1.09
N ILE A 133 10.99 13.47 0.86
CA ILE A 133 9.55 13.27 0.59
C ILE A 133 8.72 13.70 1.80
N VAL A 134 9.15 13.37 3.02
CA VAL A 134 8.46 13.75 4.26
C VAL A 134 8.48 15.27 4.46
N GLU A 135 9.62 15.92 4.22
CA GLU A 135 9.73 17.38 4.28
C GLU A 135 8.82 18.04 3.25
N ASP A 136 8.81 17.56 2.00
CA ASP A 136 7.92 18.06 0.96
C ASP A 136 6.45 17.80 1.31
N PHE A 137 6.13 16.64 1.89
CA PHE A 137 4.78 16.35 2.38
C PHE A 137 4.35 17.28 3.52
N GLY A 138 5.28 17.84 4.29
CA GLY A 138 5.02 18.80 5.37
C GLY A 138 4.95 20.27 4.93
N ARG A 139 5.19 20.60 3.65
CA ARG A 139 5.20 21.99 3.14
C ARG A 139 3.92 22.33 2.41
N THR A 140 3.30 23.47 2.73
CA THR A 140 2.06 23.93 2.11
C THR A 140 2.19 24.13 0.60
N GLU A 141 3.35 24.59 0.12
CA GLU A 141 3.63 24.86 -1.28
C GLU A 141 3.79 23.59 -2.13
N SER A 142 4.02 22.45 -1.46
CA SER A 142 4.19 21.17 -2.15
C SER A 142 2.88 20.73 -2.82
N PRO A 143 2.96 20.18 -4.04
CA PRO A 143 1.80 19.64 -4.74
C PRO A 143 1.24 18.35 -4.14
N ILE A 144 1.97 17.68 -3.23
CA ILE A 144 1.61 16.37 -2.69
C ILE A 144 0.31 16.47 -1.90
N ARG A 145 -0.65 15.60 -2.22
CA ARG A 145 -1.97 15.48 -1.56
C ARG A 145 -2.19 14.12 -0.94
N ILE A 146 -1.59 13.09 -1.54
CA ILE A 146 -1.62 11.72 -1.04
C ILE A 146 -0.19 11.20 -0.93
N LEU A 147 0.12 10.61 0.22
CA LEU A 147 1.35 9.85 0.43
C LEU A 147 0.97 8.37 0.58
N VAL A 148 1.43 7.52 -0.32
CA VAL A 148 1.26 6.07 -0.20
C VAL A 148 2.55 5.48 0.36
N ALA A 149 2.46 4.84 1.51
CA ALA A 149 3.62 4.38 2.27
C ALA A 149 3.59 2.86 2.51
N SER A 150 4.73 2.19 2.34
CA SER A 150 4.92 0.82 2.80
C SER A 150 5.41 0.78 4.26
N ASP A 151 5.15 -0.32 4.97
CA ASP A 151 5.51 -0.47 6.39
C ASP A 151 6.98 -0.23 6.70
N VAL A 152 7.87 -0.73 5.85
CA VAL A 152 9.32 -0.62 6.07
C VAL A 152 9.80 0.83 6.04
N ALA A 153 9.11 1.70 5.31
CA ALA A 153 9.42 3.13 5.28
C ALA A 153 8.77 3.90 6.43
N SER A 154 7.82 3.30 7.15
CA SER A 154 7.06 4.03 8.16
C SER A 154 7.82 4.30 9.45
N GLU A 155 8.97 3.66 9.67
CA GLU A 155 9.75 3.86 10.90
C GLU A 155 10.40 5.25 10.92
N GLY A 156 10.15 6.02 11.99
CA GLY A 156 10.78 7.34 12.19
C GLY A 156 10.10 8.53 11.49
N LEU A 157 9.15 8.32 10.58
CA LEU A 157 8.54 9.42 9.82
C LEU A 157 7.55 10.26 10.65
N ASN A 158 7.60 11.57 10.48
CA ASN A 158 6.67 12.53 11.08
C ASN A 158 5.72 13.08 10.01
N LEU A 159 4.47 12.59 9.99
CA LEU A 159 3.51 12.90 8.94
C LEU A 159 2.35 13.80 9.41
N HIS A 160 2.37 14.22 10.69
CA HIS A 160 1.24 14.91 11.34
C HIS A 160 1.10 16.40 10.99
N TYR A 161 2.09 17.03 10.36
CA TYR A 161 2.09 18.48 10.15
C TYR A 161 0.95 19.00 9.27
N LEU A 162 0.70 18.35 8.14
CA LEU A 162 -0.40 18.71 7.22
C LEU A 162 -1.36 17.55 6.96
N SER A 163 -1.21 16.42 7.68
CA SER A 163 -2.14 15.31 7.58
C SER A 163 -2.69 14.91 8.94
N HIS A 164 -4.00 14.84 9.01
CA HIS A 164 -4.73 14.23 10.11
C HIS A 164 -5.51 12.99 9.65
N ARG A 165 -5.40 12.64 8.36
CA ARG A 165 -6.10 11.52 7.72
C ARG A 165 -5.14 10.39 7.42
N LEU A 166 -5.49 9.21 7.88
CA LEU A 166 -4.74 7.99 7.64
C LEU A 166 -5.70 6.87 7.23
N ILE A 167 -5.34 6.16 6.16
CA ILE A 167 -6.09 5.00 5.68
C ILE A 167 -5.17 3.79 5.71
N HIS A 168 -5.58 2.74 6.38
CA HIS A 168 -4.97 1.42 6.26
C HIS A 168 -5.61 0.72 5.07
N PHE A 169 -4.93 0.68 3.92
CA PHE A 169 -5.44 -0.04 2.77
C PHE A 169 -5.49 -1.56 3.03
N ASP A 170 -4.49 -2.06 3.74
CA ASP A 170 -4.50 -3.38 4.36
C ASP A 170 -4.18 -3.26 5.86
N ILE A 171 -4.75 -4.15 6.65
CA ILE A 171 -4.50 -4.21 8.08
C ILE A 171 -3.24 -5.07 8.30
N PRO A 172 -2.19 -4.54 8.94
CA PRO A 172 -1.00 -5.32 9.21
C PRO A 172 -1.30 -6.46 10.18
N TRP A 173 -0.61 -7.58 10.00
CA TRP A 173 -0.76 -8.76 10.87
C TRP A 173 -0.24 -8.53 12.30
N SER A 174 0.50 -7.47 12.51
CA SER A 174 1.04 -7.07 13.81
C SER A 174 0.30 -5.86 14.37
N LEU A 175 -0.28 -5.99 15.56
CA LEU A 175 -0.90 -4.88 16.26
C LEU A 175 0.12 -3.76 16.56
N MET A 176 1.37 -4.12 16.80
CA MET A 176 2.44 -3.14 17.02
C MET A 176 2.66 -2.29 15.76
N VAL A 177 2.71 -2.90 14.58
CA VAL A 177 2.82 -2.16 13.30
C VAL A 177 1.59 -1.28 13.07
N PHE A 178 0.39 -1.78 13.38
CA PHE A 178 -0.84 -0.99 13.30
C PHE A 178 -0.76 0.26 14.20
N GLN A 179 -0.32 0.11 15.43
CA GLN A 179 -0.12 1.23 16.37
C GLN A 179 0.99 2.18 15.89
N GLN A 180 2.09 1.66 15.36
CA GLN A 180 3.15 2.47 14.79
C GLN A 180 2.67 3.32 13.61
N ARG A 181 1.87 2.76 12.69
CA ARG A 181 1.24 3.54 11.60
C ARG A 181 0.38 4.67 12.15
N ASN A 182 -0.49 4.39 13.12
CA ASN A 182 -1.36 5.41 13.73
C ASN A 182 -0.54 6.54 14.38
N GLY A 183 0.52 6.22 15.10
CA GLY A 183 1.42 7.19 15.72
C GLY A 183 2.17 8.10 14.74
N ARG A 184 2.01 7.92 13.41
CA ARG A 184 2.59 8.84 12.41
C ARG A 184 1.79 10.12 12.27
N ILE A 185 0.49 10.07 12.55
CA ILE A 185 -0.40 11.24 12.51
C ILE A 185 -1.02 11.56 13.88
N ASP A 186 -1.25 10.56 14.72
CA ASP A 186 -1.73 10.73 16.10
C ASP A 186 -0.54 10.95 17.02
N ARG A 187 -0.10 12.20 17.12
CA ARG A 187 1.13 12.57 17.81
C ARG A 187 1.03 13.94 18.45
N TYR A 188 1.90 14.19 19.43
CA TYR A 188 2.06 15.51 20.02
C TYR A 188 2.35 16.58 18.93
N GLY A 189 1.60 17.67 18.96
CA GLY A 189 1.66 18.73 17.95
C GLY A 189 0.60 18.63 16.85
N GLN A 190 -0.17 17.54 16.78
CA GLN A 190 -1.30 17.43 15.86
C GLN A 190 -2.39 18.46 16.22
N GLN A 191 -2.77 19.30 15.25
CA GLN A 191 -3.74 20.38 15.43
C GLN A 191 -5.19 19.95 15.18
N LYS A 192 -5.39 18.84 14.44
CA LYS A 192 -6.71 18.32 14.08
C LYS A 192 -6.91 16.94 14.67
N ARG A 193 -8.14 16.57 14.99
CA ARG A 193 -8.45 15.22 15.43
C ARG A 193 -8.06 14.22 14.34
N PRO A 194 -7.24 13.21 14.63
CA PRO A 194 -6.90 12.16 13.68
C PRO A 194 -8.13 11.41 13.16
N ASP A 195 -8.26 11.27 11.85
CA ASP A 195 -9.28 10.47 11.17
C ASP A 195 -8.57 9.24 10.56
N ILE A 196 -8.70 8.11 11.26
CA ILE A 196 -8.06 6.85 10.91
C ILE A 196 -9.11 5.88 10.40
N ARG A 197 -8.92 5.37 9.17
CA ARG A 197 -9.81 4.42 8.49
C ARG A 197 -9.09 3.11 8.18
N TYR A 198 -9.86 2.01 8.17
CA TYR A 198 -9.38 0.66 7.88
C TYR A 198 -10.49 -0.21 7.29
#